data_84c54fcae3e570b6d6fa6acd04becb3c
#
_entry.id   84c54fcae3e570b6d6fa6acd04becb3c
#
_cell.length_a   1.000
_cell.length_b   1.000
_cell.length_c   1.000
_cell.angle_alpha   90.00
_cell.angle_beta   90.00
_cell.angle_gamma   90.00
#
_symmetry.space_group_name_H-M   'P 1'
#
loop_
_entity.id
_entity.type
_entity.pdbx_description
1 polymer ?
#
loop_
_entity_poly.entity_id
_entity_poly.type
_entity_poly.pdbx_seq_one_letter_code
_entity_poly.pdbx_strand_id
1 'polypeptide(L)'
;MGTLFASSFARSSDTVVTAVDIVTPAIPAPGRQVLKADPEQPTDALRELLQQCDLAILALPEDVAMRALAAISEMLSPEALLVDTLSVKSQVCAALEQLEQPAEQLSVNPMFAPRLGFEGQAVAVVPVRGGTRSDAFVELLRHWGSEVFTMNAESHDRATAVLQTTTHAALIAFGLSLDDGANQPADLLAFAPPPYRTMLGMVARLLAATPDVYWDIQLSNPYAAAARQRLADAVKELDDSVSSDQVADFERLIERLGALIGDGREPLQEQCQRQFEALVSKDP
;
A
#
# COMPACT_ATOMS: atom_id res chain seq x y z
N MET A 1 -1.13 -4.19 -8.47
CA MET A 1 -2.55 -3.82 -8.16
C MET A 1 -3.45 -3.96 -9.39
N GLY A 2 -3.08 -3.48 -10.57
CA GLY A 2 -3.88 -3.56 -11.80
C GLY A 2 -4.42 -4.94 -12.15
N THR A 3 -3.60 -5.99 -12.03
CA THR A 3 -4.05 -7.38 -12.27
C THR A 3 -5.15 -7.83 -11.30
N LEU A 4 -5.12 -7.38 -10.04
CA LEU A 4 -6.18 -7.70 -9.06
C LEU A 4 -7.51 -7.05 -9.47
N PHE A 5 -7.51 -5.74 -9.77
CA PHE A 5 -8.70 -5.06 -10.26
C PHE A 5 -9.24 -5.71 -11.54
N ALA A 6 -8.37 -5.91 -12.53
CA ALA A 6 -8.76 -6.57 -13.79
C ALA A 6 -9.37 -7.96 -13.56
N SER A 7 -8.83 -8.73 -12.61
CA SER A 7 -9.36 -10.05 -12.25
C SER A 7 -10.72 -9.98 -11.55
N SER A 8 -10.93 -8.96 -10.72
CA SER A 8 -12.18 -8.78 -9.98
C SER A 8 -13.31 -8.34 -10.91
N PHE A 9 -13.05 -7.40 -11.81
CA PHE A 9 -14.03 -6.98 -12.83
C PHE A 9 -14.39 -8.09 -13.81
N ALA A 10 -13.42 -8.90 -14.23
CA ALA A 10 -13.67 -9.99 -15.19
C ALA A 10 -14.52 -11.15 -14.65
N ARG A 11 -14.92 -11.11 -13.39
CA ARG A 11 -15.91 -12.05 -12.82
C ARG A 11 -17.34 -11.70 -13.24
N SER A 12 -17.58 -10.47 -13.69
CA SER A 12 -18.87 -10.05 -14.24
C SER A 12 -18.90 -10.32 -15.75
N SER A 13 -19.97 -10.95 -16.25
CA SER A 13 -20.16 -11.23 -17.69
C SER A 13 -20.37 -9.98 -18.54
N ASP A 14 -20.75 -8.88 -17.92
CA ASP A 14 -21.17 -7.65 -18.60
C ASP A 14 -20.07 -6.57 -18.63
N THR A 15 -18.87 -6.92 -18.14
CA THR A 15 -17.74 -5.99 -18.09
C THR A 15 -16.66 -6.37 -19.09
N VAL A 16 -16.31 -5.43 -19.96
CA VAL A 16 -15.14 -5.54 -20.85
C VAL A 16 -13.94 -4.93 -20.15
N VAL A 17 -12.90 -5.72 -19.94
CA VAL A 17 -11.65 -5.27 -19.28
C VAL A 17 -10.53 -5.21 -20.30
N THR A 18 -9.93 -4.04 -20.47
CA THR A 18 -8.71 -3.87 -21.27
C THR A 18 -7.55 -3.53 -20.32
N ALA A 19 -6.52 -4.36 -20.33
CA ALA A 19 -5.28 -4.07 -19.63
C ALA A 19 -4.32 -3.33 -20.57
N VAL A 20 -3.78 -2.22 -20.07
CA VAL A 20 -2.79 -1.39 -20.78
C VAL A 20 -1.46 -1.47 -20.03
N ASP A 21 -0.38 -1.78 -20.72
CA ASP A 21 0.96 -1.86 -20.15
C ASP A 21 2.01 -1.59 -21.24
N ILE A 22 3.20 -1.13 -20.85
CA ILE A 22 4.37 -0.96 -21.74
C ILE A 22 4.94 -2.31 -22.21
N VAL A 23 4.75 -3.35 -21.43
CA VAL A 23 5.00 -4.74 -21.82
C VAL A 23 3.67 -5.43 -22.08
N THR A 24 3.67 -6.50 -22.87
CA THR A 24 2.44 -7.28 -23.08
C THR A 24 2.02 -7.91 -21.75
N PRO A 25 0.89 -7.48 -21.14
CA PRO A 25 0.47 -8.02 -19.86
C PRO A 25 0.19 -9.53 -19.96
N ALA A 26 0.79 -10.29 -19.04
CA ALA A 26 0.48 -11.71 -18.89
C ALA A 26 -0.83 -11.86 -18.11
N ILE A 27 -1.98 -11.50 -18.72
CA ILE A 27 -3.30 -11.65 -18.09
C ILE A 27 -3.96 -12.92 -18.62
N PRO A 28 -3.94 -13.99 -17.84
CA PRO A 28 -4.63 -15.21 -18.25
C PRO A 28 -6.12 -15.10 -17.92
N ALA A 29 -6.96 -14.72 -18.88
CA ALA A 29 -8.39 -15.07 -18.82
C ALA A 29 -9.11 -14.83 -20.15
N PRO A 30 -10.09 -15.65 -20.49
CA PRO A 30 -10.97 -15.42 -21.63
C PRO A 30 -11.73 -14.08 -21.49
N GLY A 31 -11.89 -13.36 -22.58
CA GLY A 31 -12.68 -12.11 -22.60
C GLY A 31 -11.95 -10.83 -22.21
N ARG A 32 -10.62 -10.87 -21.97
CA ARG A 32 -9.83 -9.67 -21.69
C ARG A 32 -9.09 -9.19 -22.93
N GLN A 33 -9.13 -7.91 -23.14
CA GLN A 33 -8.32 -7.23 -24.14
C GLN A 33 -6.99 -6.78 -23.52
N VAL A 34 -5.95 -6.74 -24.34
CA VAL A 34 -4.63 -6.27 -23.97
C VAL A 34 -4.18 -5.26 -24.99
N LEU A 35 -3.81 -4.07 -24.54
CA LEU A 35 -3.21 -3.02 -25.34
C LEU A 35 -1.80 -2.75 -24.85
N LYS A 36 -0.80 -2.95 -25.71
CA LYS A 36 0.56 -2.50 -25.41
C LYS A 36 0.66 -1.02 -25.74
N ALA A 37 0.77 -0.18 -24.73
CA ALA A 37 0.92 1.26 -24.90
C ALA A 37 1.65 1.88 -23.69
N ASP A 38 2.32 2.99 -23.93
CA ASP A 38 2.94 3.82 -22.92
C ASP A 38 1.96 4.96 -22.55
N PRO A 39 1.50 5.06 -21.28
CA PRO A 39 0.62 6.12 -20.85
C PRO A 39 1.25 7.51 -20.92
N GLU A 40 2.58 7.61 -20.90
CA GLU A 40 3.32 8.87 -21.03
C GLU A 40 3.43 9.31 -22.53
N GLN A 41 3.24 8.38 -23.46
CA GLN A 41 3.27 8.63 -24.91
C GLN A 41 2.04 8.01 -25.58
N PRO A 42 0.83 8.55 -25.34
CA PRO A 42 -0.40 7.93 -25.76
C PRO A 42 -0.52 7.83 -27.27
N THR A 43 -0.81 6.61 -27.73
CA THR A 43 -1.12 6.30 -29.12
C THR A 43 -2.59 6.59 -29.45
N ASP A 44 -2.96 6.66 -30.75
CA ASP A 44 -4.36 6.80 -31.15
C ASP A 44 -5.23 5.67 -30.61
N ALA A 45 -4.73 4.43 -30.58
CA ALA A 45 -5.45 3.28 -30.00
C ALA A 45 -5.72 3.45 -28.49
N LEU A 46 -4.77 4.01 -27.73
CA LEU A 46 -4.99 4.32 -26.30
C LEU A 46 -6.00 5.46 -26.15
N ARG A 47 -5.95 6.46 -27.00
CA ARG A 47 -6.91 7.56 -27.02
C ARG A 47 -8.33 7.09 -27.30
N GLU A 48 -8.53 6.29 -28.33
CA GLU A 48 -9.83 5.70 -28.65
C GLU A 48 -10.38 4.83 -27.50
N LEU A 49 -9.52 4.04 -26.86
CA LEU A 49 -9.90 3.24 -25.70
C LEU A 49 -10.38 4.12 -24.53
N LEU A 50 -9.63 5.16 -24.18
CA LEU A 50 -9.95 6.06 -23.06
C LEU A 50 -11.21 6.90 -23.31
N GLN A 51 -11.47 7.27 -24.56
CA GLN A 51 -12.71 7.97 -24.93
C GLN A 51 -13.97 7.13 -24.77
N GLN A 52 -13.83 5.80 -24.83
CA GLN A 52 -14.96 4.87 -24.79
C GLN A 52 -15.10 4.14 -23.44
N CYS A 53 -14.15 4.28 -22.54
CA CYS A 53 -14.23 3.58 -21.26
C CYS A 53 -15.11 4.31 -20.25
N ASP A 54 -15.83 3.55 -19.42
CA ASP A 54 -16.60 4.06 -18.28
C ASP A 54 -15.73 4.26 -17.04
N LEU A 55 -14.62 3.54 -16.96
CA LEU A 55 -13.71 3.53 -15.81
C LEU A 55 -12.28 3.34 -16.28
N ALA A 56 -11.39 4.23 -15.86
CA ALA A 56 -9.94 4.09 -15.99
C ALA A 56 -9.31 3.96 -14.61
N ILE A 57 -8.49 2.92 -14.42
CA ILE A 57 -7.76 2.69 -13.16
C ILE A 57 -6.26 2.82 -13.41
N LEU A 58 -5.63 3.79 -12.77
CA LEU A 58 -4.19 4.00 -12.81
C LEU A 58 -3.53 3.15 -11.72
N ALA A 59 -3.01 2.01 -12.12
CA ALA A 59 -2.24 1.10 -11.25
C ALA A 59 -0.77 1.09 -11.71
N LEU A 60 -0.17 2.27 -11.72
CA LEU A 60 1.17 2.61 -12.22
C LEU A 60 2.12 2.95 -11.06
N PRO A 61 3.45 2.92 -11.28
CA PRO A 61 4.37 3.59 -10.37
C PRO A 61 4.02 5.07 -10.20
N GLU A 62 4.26 5.64 -9.03
CA GLU A 62 3.77 6.98 -8.67
C GLU A 62 4.28 8.07 -9.64
N ASP A 63 5.56 8.03 -9.95
CA ASP A 63 6.21 8.98 -10.86
C ASP A 63 5.64 8.90 -12.29
N VAL A 64 5.38 7.69 -12.80
CA VAL A 64 4.75 7.45 -14.10
C VAL A 64 3.31 7.95 -14.10
N ALA A 65 2.55 7.61 -13.06
CA ALA A 65 1.16 8.06 -12.93
C ALA A 65 1.07 9.58 -12.93
N MET A 66 1.92 10.27 -12.16
CA MET A 66 1.94 11.72 -12.08
C MET A 66 2.29 12.39 -13.41
N ARG A 67 3.20 11.82 -14.21
CA ARG A 67 3.52 12.34 -15.54
C ARG A 67 2.42 12.11 -16.57
N ALA A 68 1.72 10.97 -16.48
CA ALA A 68 0.68 10.60 -17.43
C ALA A 68 -0.70 11.18 -17.10
N LEU A 69 -0.92 11.63 -15.85
CA LEU A 69 -2.24 11.97 -15.30
C LEU A 69 -3.01 13.00 -16.17
N ALA A 70 -2.39 14.09 -16.54
CA ALA A 70 -3.04 15.14 -17.32
C ALA A 70 -3.45 14.63 -18.71
N ALA A 71 -2.53 13.96 -19.41
CA ALA A 71 -2.81 13.43 -20.76
C ALA A 71 -3.90 12.35 -20.75
N ILE A 72 -3.91 11.47 -19.75
CA ILE A 72 -4.96 10.45 -19.59
C ILE A 72 -6.29 11.13 -19.30
N SER A 73 -6.31 12.09 -18.37
CA SER A 73 -7.54 12.81 -18.03
C SER A 73 -8.16 13.52 -19.23
N GLU A 74 -7.37 14.20 -20.05
CA GLU A 74 -7.83 14.87 -21.26
C GLU A 74 -8.45 13.94 -22.32
N MET A 75 -8.03 12.66 -22.31
CA MET A 75 -8.53 11.66 -23.25
C MET A 75 -9.79 10.95 -22.75
N LEU A 76 -10.12 11.04 -21.46
CA LEU A 76 -11.28 10.37 -20.90
C LEU A 76 -12.59 11.04 -21.33
N SER A 77 -13.65 10.23 -21.45
CA SER A 77 -15.01 10.75 -21.54
C SER A 77 -15.35 11.60 -20.30
N PRO A 78 -16.07 12.72 -20.47
CA PRO A 78 -16.60 13.50 -19.33
C PRO A 78 -17.47 12.68 -18.35
N GLU A 79 -18.04 11.60 -18.82
CA GLU A 79 -18.86 10.71 -18.03
C GLU A 79 -18.09 9.54 -17.41
N ALA A 80 -16.78 9.42 -17.66
CA ALA A 80 -15.96 8.36 -17.08
C ALA A 80 -15.64 8.60 -15.61
N LEU A 81 -15.21 7.55 -14.91
CA LEU A 81 -14.57 7.63 -13.60
C LEU A 81 -13.07 7.37 -13.76
N LEU A 82 -12.26 8.29 -13.26
CA LEU A 82 -10.81 8.12 -13.12
C LEU A 82 -10.47 7.70 -11.69
N VAL A 83 -9.79 6.57 -11.54
CA VAL A 83 -9.34 6.05 -10.25
C VAL A 83 -7.83 5.89 -10.27
N ASP A 84 -7.10 6.42 -9.30
CA ASP A 84 -5.71 6.06 -9.04
C ASP A 84 -5.59 5.07 -7.86
N THR A 85 -4.49 4.32 -7.82
CA THR A 85 -4.21 3.38 -6.74
C THR A 85 -2.87 3.66 -6.06
N LEU A 86 -2.43 4.91 -6.06
CA LEU A 86 -1.15 5.34 -5.51
C LEU A 86 -1.12 5.23 -3.98
N SER A 87 0.08 5.11 -3.44
CA SER A 87 0.27 4.94 -1.99
C SER A 87 0.29 6.26 -1.21
N VAL A 88 0.45 7.40 -1.89
CA VAL A 88 0.43 8.75 -1.30
C VAL A 88 -0.66 9.57 -1.99
N LYS A 89 -1.43 10.32 -1.21
CA LYS A 89 -2.64 11.01 -1.72
C LYS A 89 -2.50 12.50 -1.93
N SER A 90 -1.69 13.19 -1.13
CA SER A 90 -1.62 14.65 -1.18
C SER A 90 -1.23 15.18 -2.55
N GLN A 91 -0.24 14.57 -3.21
CA GLN A 91 0.23 15.04 -4.51
C GLN A 91 -0.76 14.73 -5.64
N VAL A 92 -1.23 13.49 -5.72
CA VAL A 92 -2.14 13.06 -6.78
C VAL A 92 -3.49 13.76 -6.67
N CYS A 93 -4.06 13.90 -5.45
CA CYS A 93 -5.32 14.60 -5.27
C CYS A 93 -5.21 16.09 -5.65
N ALA A 94 -4.11 16.76 -5.25
CA ALA A 94 -3.87 18.14 -5.65
C ALA A 94 -3.72 18.30 -7.18
N ALA A 95 -3.08 17.33 -7.85
CA ALA A 95 -2.98 17.34 -9.31
C ALA A 95 -4.35 17.09 -9.98
N LEU A 96 -5.13 16.13 -9.47
CA LEU A 96 -6.48 15.83 -9.96
C LEU A 96 -7.44 17.03 -9.81
N GLU A 97 -7.39 17.75 -8.69
CA GLU A 97 -8.20 18.94 -8.44
C GLU A 97 -7.94 20.07 -9.45
N GLN A 98 -6.72 20.14 -9.99
CA GLN A 98 -6.34 21.15 -10.98
C GLN A 98 -6.77 20.80 -12.41
N LEU A 99 -7.22 19.58 -12.67
CA LEU A 99 -7.68 19.17 -13.98
C LEU A 99 -9.07 19.77 -14.30
N GLU A 100 -9.20 20.37 -15.45
CA GLU A 100 -10.46 21.00 -15.89
C GLU A 100 -11.50 19.99 -16.39
N GLN A 101 -11.12 18.72 -16.52
CA GLN A 101 -11.99 17.63 -16.98
C GLN A 101 -13.17 17.41 -16.03
N PRO A 102 -14.41 17.27 -16.55
CA PRO A 102 -15.60 17.04 -15.74
C PRO A 102 -15.74 15.60 -15.22
N ALA A 103 -14.92 14.65 -15.68
CA ALA A 103 -14.94 13.25 -15.22
C ALA A 103 -14.87 13.15 -13.68
N GLU A 104 -15.59 12.19 -13.10
CA GLU A 104 -15.47 11.89 -11.69
C GLU A 104 -14.07 11.35 -11.37
N GLN A 105 -13.57 11.68 -10.18
CA GLN A 105 -12.20 11.36 -9.77
C GLN A 105 -12.20 10.80 -8.36
N LEU A 106 -11.62 9.61 -8.19
CA LEU A 106 -11.51 8.91 -6.93
C LEU A 106 -10.08 8.42 -6.75
N SER A 107 -9.49 8.71 -5.60
CA SER A 107 -8.17 8.22 -5.25
C SER A 107 -8.32 7.09 -4.22
N VAL A 108 -7.78 5.91 -4.51
CA VAL A 108 -7.88 4.75 -3.60
C VAL A 108 -6.51 4.21 -3.24
N ASN A 109 -6.35 3.72 -2.03
CA ASN A 109 -5.16 3.00 -1.62
C ASN A 109 -5.55 1.66 -0.99
N PRO A 110 -5.45 0.54 -1.72
CA PRO A 110 -5.56 -0.78 -1.14
C PRO A 110 -4.39 -1.05 -0.20
N MET A 111 -4.68 -1.15 1.12
CA MET A 111 -3.68 -1.27 2.18
C MET A 111 -3.10 -2.68 2.32
N PHE A 112 -3.05 -3.44 1.23
CA PHE A 112 -2.66 -4.84 1.21
C PHE A 112 -1.93 -5.25 -0.07
N ALA A 113 -1.21 -6.38 -0.02
CA ALA A 113 -0.58 -6.93 -1.21
C ALA A 113 -1.62 -7.61 -2.11
N PRO A 114 -1.57 -7.44 -3.47
CA PRO A 114 -2.60 -7.92 -4.39
C PRO A 114 -2.95 -9.40 -4.28
N ARG A 115 -2.00 -10.23 -3.84
CA ARG A 115 -2.21 -11.69 -3.64
C ARG A 115 -3.21 -12.05 -2.55
N LEU A 116 -3.53 -11.12 -1.65
CA LEU A 116 -4.50 -11.35 -0.57
C LEU A 116 -5.95 -11.21 -1.05
N GLY A 117 -6.17 -10.55 -2.21
CA GLY A 117 -7.53 -10.24 -2.66
C GLY A 117 -8.14 -9.08 -1.85
N PHE A 118 -9.40 -8.77 -2.12
CA PHE A 118 -10.13 -7.69 -1.46
C PHE A 118 -10.82 -8.12 -0.15
N GLU A 119 -11.18 -9.39 -0.03
CA GLU A 119 -11.97 -9.93 1.09
C GLU A 119 -11.28 -9.68 2.44
N GLY A 120 -11.97 -8.98 3.35
CA GLY A 120 -11.46 -8.63 4.69
C GLY A 120 -10.30 -7.64 4.69
N GLN A 121 -9.99 -6.99 3.56
CA GLN A 121 -8.86 -6.07 3.46
C GLN A 121 -9.30 -4.61 3.47
N ALA A 122 -8.49 -3.77 4.11
CA ALA A 122 -8.74 -2.33 4.18
C ALA A 122 -8.42 -1.63 2.86
N VAL A 123 -9.31 -0.76 2.41
CA VAL A 123 -9.11 0.17 1.29
C VAL A 123 -9.39 1.59 1.77
N ALA A 124 -8.39 2.45 1.71
CA ALA A 124 -8.59 3.88 1.93
C ALA A 124 -9.10 4.53 0.64
N VAL A 125 -10.07 5.42 0.79
CA VAL A 125 -10.74 6.13 -0.31
C VAL A 125 -10.71 7.62 -0.04
N VAL A 126 -10.23 8.38 -1.01
CA VAL A 126 -10.19 9.84 -0.99
C VAL A 126 -10.99 10.34 -2.20
N PRO A 127 -12.24 10.80 -2.02
CA PRO A 127 -13.00 11.43 -3.09
C PRO A 127 -12.36 12.77 -3.48
N VAL A 128 -12.07 12.96 -4.76
CA VAL A 128 -11.55 14.23 -5.31
C VAL A 128 -12.69 14.98 -6.00
N ARG A 129 -13.32 14.35 -6.99
CA ARG A 129 -14.53 14.84 -7.64
C ARG A 129 -15.56 13.72 -7.64
N GLY A 130 -16.36 13.67 -6.56
CA GLY A 130 -17.36 12.62 -6.35
C GLY A 130 -18.58 12.74 -7.24
N GLY A 131 -19.31 11.64 -7.38
CA GLY A 131 -20.57 11.52 -8.08
C GLY A 131 -21.08 10.08 -8.05
N THR A 132 -22.06 9.80 -8.89
CA THR A 132 -22.73 8.49 -8.89
C THR A 132 -21.82 7.33 -9.25
N ARG A 133 -20.82 7.54 -10.12
CA ARG A 133 -19.88 6.49 -10.54
C ARG A 133 -18.86 6.21 -9.47
N SER A 134 -18.36 7.23 -8.80
CA SER A 134 -17.45 7.05 -7.66
C SER A 134 -18.14 6.37 -6.49
N ASP A 135 -19.40 6.70 -6.20
CA ASP A 135 -20.20 6.02 -5.18
C ASP A 135 -20.40 4.54 -5.55
N ALA A 136 -20.77 4.25 -6.81
CA ALA A 136 -20.92 2.88 -7.30
C ALA A 136 -19.60 2.08 -7.21
N PHE A 137 -18.46 2.71 -7.48
CA PHE A 137 -17.16 2.08 -7.34
C PHE A 137 -16.83 1.76 -5.88
N VAL A 138 -17.16 2.65 -4.95
CA VAL A 138 -17.01 2.41 -3.51
C VAL A 138 -17.88 1.23 -3.05
N GLU A 139 -19.14 1.16 -3.50
CA GLU A 139 -20.02 0.02 -3.20
C GLU A 139 -19.49 -1.29 -3.80
N LEU A 140 -18.86 -1.22 -4.98
CA LEU A 140 -18.23 -2.39 -5.60
C LEU A 140 -17.04 -2.91 -4.77
N LEU A 141 -16.21 -2.02 -4.20
CA LEU A 141 -15.15 -2.42 -3.27
C LEU A 141 -15.71 -3.15 -2.04
N ARG A 142 -16.81 -2.63 -1.48
CA ARG A 142 -17.53 -3.30 -0.37
C ARG A 142 -18.11 -4.65 -0.79
N HIS A 143 -18.69 -4.72 -1.98
CA HIS A 143 -19.19 -5.99 -2.53
C HIS A 143 -18.09 -7.03 -2.74
N TRP A 144 -16.87 -6.62 -3.03
CA TRP A 144 -15.71 -7.51 -3.08
C TRP A 144 -15.17 -7.90 -1.70
N GLY A 145 -15.83 -7.46 -0.62
CA GLY A 145 -15.52 -7.80 0.76
C GLY A 145 -14.52 -6.87 1.44
N SER A 146 -14.20 -5.72 0.83
CA SER A 146 -13.26 -4.78 1.44
C SER A 146 -13.90 -3.97 2.56
N GLU A 147 -13.10 -3.66 3.59
CA GLU A 147 -13.39 -2.62 4.56
C GLU A 147 -12.97 -1.25 4.01
N VAL A 148 -13.95 -0.41 3.67
CA VAL A 148 -13.69 0.87 3.00
C VAL A 148 -13.67 2.01 4.01
N PHE A 149 -12.57 2.76 4.03
CA PHE A 149 -12.36 3.92 4.90
C PHE A 149 -12.26 5.19 4.05
N THR A 150 -13.28 6.06 4.15
CA THR A 150 -13.29 7.35 3.44
C THR A 150 -12.65 8.43 4.29
N MET A 151 -11.70 9.17 3.71
CA MET A 151 -10.97 10.24 4.38
C MET A 151 -10.46 11.28 3.38
N ASN A 152 -9.92 12.40 3.85
CA ASN A 152 -9.20 13.33 3.00
C ASN A 152 -7.73 12.93 2.81
N ALA A 153 -7.07 13.52 1.81
CA ALA A 153 -5.68 13.21 1.44
C ALA A 153 -4.70 13.43 2.59
N GLU A 154 -4.85 14.51 3.37
CA GLU A 154 -3.99 14.79 4.51
C GLU A 154 -4.12 13.73 5.61
N SER A 155 -5.35 13.37 5.98
CA SER A 155 -5.60 12.34 6.99
C SER A 155 -5.06 10.98 6.55
N HIS A 156 -5.20 10.65 5.25
CA HIS A 156 -4.62 9.46 4.66
C HIS A 156 -3.10 9.44 4.82
N ASP A 157 -2.42 10.51 4.39
CA ASP A 157 -0.96 10.53 4.37
C ASP A 157 -0.36 10.58 5.79
N ARG A 158 -1.04 11.22 6.75
CA ARG A 158 -0.69 11.14 8.17
C ARG A 158 -0.80 9.71 8.71
N ALA A 159 -1.89 9.02 8.40
CA ALA A 159 -2.10 7.63 8.84
C ALA A 159 -1.07 6.69 8.21
N THR A 160 -0.85 6.78 6.90
CA THR A 160 0.10 5.91 6.18
C THR A 160 1.56 6.19 6.53
N ALA A 161 1.90 7.40 6.97
CA ALA A 161 3.22 7.67 7.55
C ALA A 161 3.49 6.82 8.80
N VAL A 162 2.47 6.53 9.61
CA VAL A 162 2.61 5.59 10.74
C VAL A 162 2.51 4.14 10.28
N LEU A 163 1.47 3.81 9.53
CA LEU A 163 1.15 2.43 9.14
C LEU A 163 2.16 1.81 8.16
N GLN A 164 2.64 2.60 7.21
CA GLN A 164 3.53 2.13 6.15
C GLN A 164 4.96 2.65 6.33
N THR A 165 5.17 3.97 6.40
CA THR A 165 6.53 4.53 6.44
C THR A 165 7.29 4.06 7.66
N THR A 166 6.72 4.19 8.87
CA THR A 166 7.39 3.76 10.11
C THR A 166 7.62 2.25 10.10
N THR A 167 6.61 1.45 9.72
CA THR A 167 6.72 -0.01 9.70
C THR A 167 7.80 -0.49 8.73
N HIS A 168 7.82 0.03 7.50
CA HIS A 168 8.84 -0.34 6.51
C HIS A 168 10.23 0.12 6.95
N ALA A 169 10.37 1.33 7.49
CA ALA A 169 11.64 1.84 8.02
C ALA A 169 12.16 0.98 9.17
N ALA A 170 11.29 0.55 10.09
CA ALA A 170 11.66 -0.34 11.18
C ALA A 170 12.14 -1.71 10.69
N LEU A 171 11.45 -2.29 9.70
CA LEU A 171 11.85 -3.58 9.11
C LEU A 171 13.18 -3.48 8.36
N ILE A 172 13.39 -2.40 7.61
CA ILE A 172 14.67 -2.15 6.90
C ILE A 172 15.79 -1.96 7.92
N ALA A 173 15.58 -1.12 8.95
CA ALA A 173 16.57 -0.89 10.00
C ALA A 173 16.90 -2.17 10.77
N PHE A 174 15.87 -2.96 11.14
CA PHE A 174 16.07 -4.28 11.75
C PHE A 174 16.91 -5.18 10.82
N GLY A 175 16.57 -5.30 9.54
CA GLY A 175 17.31 -6.11 8.59
C GLY A 175 18.78 -5.70 8.48
N LEU A 176 19.04 -4.38 8.39
CA LEU A 176 20.39 -3.84 8.33
C LEU A 176 21.18 -4.06 9.64
N SER A 177 20.51 -4.03 10.80
CA SER A 177 21.16 -4.24 12.11
C SER A 177 21.59 -5.69 12.36
N LEU A 178 21.21 -6.64 11.49
CA LEU A 178 21.61 -8.04 11.61
C LEU A 178 23.04 -8.30 11.08
N ASP A 179 23.67 -7.32 10.44
CA ASP A 179 25.07 -7.42 10.02
C ASP A 179 25.97 -7.08 11.21
N ASP A 180 26.35 -8.11 11.97
CA ASP A 180 27.30 -8.00 13.08
C ASP A 180 28.73 -8.36 12.68
N GLY A 181 28.97 -8.66 11.40
CA GLY A 181 30.27 -9.07 10.85
C GLY A 181 30.71 -10.49 11.21
N ALA A 182 29.93 -11.25 11.98
CA ALA A 182 30.29 -12.57 12.47
C ALA A 182 29.29 -13.67 12.07
N ASN A 183 27.99 -13.39 12.17
CA ASN A 183 26.94 -14.36 11.96
C ASN A 183 26.17 -14.09 10.65
N GLN A 184 25.80 -15.15 9.94
CA GLN A 184 24.81 -15.02 8.89
C GLN A 184 23.41 -15.19 9.46
N PRO A 185 22.45 -14.28 9.18
CA PRO A 185 21.08 -14.39 9.70
C PRO A 185 20.41 -15.75 9.44
N ALA A 186 20.73 -16.38 8.30
CA ALA A 186 20.23 -17.69 7.94
C ALA A 186 20.73 -18.81 8.89
N ASP A 187 21.96 -18.72 9.37
CA ASP A 187 22.54 -19.72 10.28
C ASP A 187 21.89 -19.67 11.67
N LEU A 188 21.42 -18.47 12.06
CA LEU A 188 20.73 -18.26 13.32
C LEU A 188 19.32 -18.88 13.34
N LEU A 189 18.73 -19.17 12.18
CA LEU A 189 17.37 -19.72 12.08
C LEU A 189 17.22 -21.09 12.79
N ALA A 190 18.31 -21.86 12.93
CA ALA A 190 18.25 -23.18 13.58
C ALA A 190 17.76 -23.13 15.04
N PHE A 191 18.05 -22.03 15.75
CA PHE A 191 17.68 -21.84 17.16
C PHE A 191 16.94 -20.51 17.41
N ALA A 192 16.49 -19.86 16.34
CA ALA A 192 15.83 -18.58 16.42
C ALA A 192 14.47 -18.67 17.12
N PRO A 193 14.16 -17.77 18.06
CA PRO A 193 12.86 -17.70 18.69
C PRO A 193 11.79 -17.17 17.71
N PRO A 194 10.49 -17.44 17.95
CA PRO A 194 9.41 -17.03 17.08
C PRO A 194 9.41 -15.54 16.68
N PRO A 195 9.65 -14.56 17.58
CA PRO A 195 9.71 -13.16 17.21
C PRO A 195 10.77 -12.85 16.14
N TYR A 196 11.98 -13.41 16.29
CA TYR A 196 13.05 -13.22 15.30
C TYR A 196 12.66 -13.79 13.93
N ARG A 197 12.09 -15.01 13.91
CA ARG A 197 11.62 -15.65 12.66
C ARG A 197 10.56 -14.82 11.97
N THR A 198 9.61 -14.25 12.74
CA THR A 198 8.55 -13.39 12.22
C THR A 198 9.13 -12.12 11.61
N MET A 199 10.01 -11.43 12.34
CA MET A 199 10.65 -10.20 11.85
C MET A 199 11.48 -10.46 10.58
N LEU A 200 12.30 -11.52 10.57
CA LEU A 200 13.09 -11.89 9.41
C LEU A 200 12.20 -12.30 8.21
N GLY A 201 11.10 -12.98 8.45
CA GLY A 201 10.09 -13.30 7.43
C GLY A 201 9.46 -12.04 6.81
N MET A 202 9.19 -11.01 7.63
CA MET A 202 8.71 -9.72 7.15
C MET A 202 9.75 -8.98 6.32
N VAL A 203 11.04 -9.01 6.71
CA VAL A 203 12.14 -8.47 5.90
C VAL A 203 12.23 -9.21 4.55
N ALA A 204 12.20 -10.55 4.57
CA ALA A 204 12.23 -11.35 3.35
C ALA A 204 11.05 -11.03 2.40
N ARG A 205 9.84 -10.83 2.97
CA ARG A 205 8.66 -10.40 2.21
C ARG A 205 8.85 -9.01 1.59
N LEU A 206 9.47 -8.08 2.32
CA LEU A 206 9.80 -6.74 1.82
C LEU A 206 10.75 -6.84 0.62
N LEU A 207 11.79 -7.67 0.71
CA LEU A 207 12.76 -7.89 -0.36
C LEU A 207 12.17 -8.59 -1.61
N ALA A 208 11.02 -9.23 -1.50
CA ALA A 208 10.34 -9.87 -2.62
C ALA A 208 9.54 -8.88 -3.50
N ALA A 209 9.33 -7.65 -3.06
CA ALA A 209 8.72 -6.60 -3.85
C ALA A 209 9.79 -5.75 -4.57
N THR A 210 9.36 -4.95 -5.56
CA THR A 210 10.26 -4.00 -6.21
C THR A 210 10.63 -2.86 -5.25
N PRO A 211 11.89 -2.40 -5.21
CA PRO A 211 12.33 -1.32 -4.34
C PRO A 211 11.52 -0.03 -4.51
N ASP A 212 11.04 0.25 -5.72
CA ASP A 212 10.31 1.48 -6.06
C ASP A 212 9.08 1.68 -5.19
N VAL A 213 8.32 0.60 -4.90
CA VAL A 213 7.13 0.67 -4.03
C VAL A 213 7.46 1.23 -2.64
N TYR A 214 8.58 0.79 -2.06
CA TYR A 214 9.00 1.27 -0.74
C TYR A 214 9.65 2.65 -0.83
N TRP A 215 10.35 2.93 -1.94
CA TRP A 215 10.92 4.24 -2.20
C TRP A 215 9.84 5.31 -2.25
N ASP A 216 8.78 5.10 -3.02
CA ASP A 216 7.67 6.03 -3.13
C ASP A 216 7.02 6.32 -1.76
N ILE A 217 6.75 5.29 -0.96
CA ILE A 217 6.22 5.44 0.40
C ILE A 217 7.17 6.24 1.31
N GLN A 218 8.48 6.05 1.16
CA GLN A 218 9.49 6.70 2.00
C GLN A 218 9.82 8.12 1.55
N LEU A 219 9.64 8.45 0.26
CA LEU A 219 9.98 9.74 -0.31
C LEU A 219 8.77 10.66 -0.42
N SER A 220 7.69 10.18 -1.04
CA SER A 220 6.60 11.03 -1.52
C SER A 220 5.62 11.43 -0.43
N ASN A 221 5.52 10.67 0.67
CA ASN A 221 4.64 11.04 1.77
C ASN A 221 5.21 12.24 2.54
N PRO A 222 4.48 13.37 2.63
CA PRO A 222 4.99 14.60 3.27
C PRO A 222 5.32 14.42 4.77
N TYR A 223 4.80 13.39 5.42
CA TYR A 223 5.05 13.08 6.84
C TYR A 223 6.12 12.00 7.04
N ALA A 224 6.70 11.46 5.96
CA ALA A 224 7.64 10.34 6.03
C ALA A 224 8.93 10.68 6.78
N ALA A 225 9.51 11.84 6.53
CA ALA A 225 10.74 12.27 7.21
C ALA A 225 10.54 12.35 8.73
N ALA A 226 9.45 12.96 9.18
CA ALA A 226 9.12 13.05 10.60
C ALA A 226 8.80 11.66 11.21
N ALA A 227 8.20 10.75 10.45
CA ALA A 227 7.93 9.37 10.90
C ALA A 227 9.24 8.60 11.12
N ARG A 228 10.19 8.68 10.20
CA ARG A 228 11.52 8.06 10.37
C ARG A 228 12.31 8.67 11.51
N GLN A 229 12.23 9.99 11.70
CA GLN A 229 12.90 10.66 12.81
C GLN A 229 12.36 10.16 14.16
N ARG A 230 11.03 10.06 14.33
CA ARG A 230 10.43 9.50 15.55
C ARG A 230 10.90 8.06 15.82
N LEU A 231 11.08 7.24 14.79
CA LEU A 231 11.62 5.89 14.96
C LEU A 231 13.07 5.91 15.44
N ALA A 232 13.91 6.78 14.85
CA ALA A 232 15.30 6.94 15.27
C ALA A 232 15.40 7.44 16.73
N ASP A 233 14.56 8.42 17.09
CA ASP A 233 14.48 8.96 18.45
C ASP A 233 14.04 7.89 19.46
N ALA A 234 13.09 7.02 19.09
CA ALA A 234 12.63 5.93 19.94
C ALA A 234 13.73 4.86 20.18
N VAL A 235 14.54 4.55 19.15
CA VAL A 235 15.70 3.67 19.31
C VAL A 235 16.73 4.29 20.25
N LYS A 236 17.02 5.57 20.07
CA LYS A 236 17.93 6.31 20.95
C LYS A 236 17.41 6.35 22.40
N GLU A 237 16.13 6.59 22.61
CA GLU A 237 15.52 6.63 23.94
C GLU A 237 15.64 5.25 24.64
N LEU A 238 15.46 4.17 23.90
CA LEU A 238 15.71 2.82 24.42
C LEU A 238 17.17 2.65 24.87
N ASP A 239 18.13 3.06 24.05
CA ASP A 239 19.55 2.99 24.34
C ASP A 239 19.91 3.82 25.59
N ASP A 240 19.43 5.07 25.65
CA ASP A 240 19.63 5.98 26.79
C ASP A 240 19.05 5.36 28.08
N SER A 241 17.86 4.74 28.03
CA SER A 241 17.20 4.15 29.20
C SER A 241 17.92 2.94 29.75
N VAL A 242 18.53 2.12 28.88
CA VAL A 242 19.33 0.96 29.28
C VAL A 242 20.71 1.40 29.79
N SER A 243 21.32 2.40 29.11
CA SER A 243 22.64 2.93 29.49
C SER A 243 22.65 3.68 30.81
N SER A 244 21.49 4.12 31.30
CA SER A 244 21.37 4.75 32.63
C SER A 244 21.64 3.78 33.79
N ASP A 245 21.63 2.47 33.55
CA ASP A 245 21.71 1.40 34.56
C ASP A 245 20.65 1.52 35.68
N GLN A 246 19.52 2.20 35.35
CA GLN A 246 18.39 2.38 36.26
C GLN A 246 17.16 1.65 35.71
N VAL A 247 16.81 0.52 36.33
CA VAL A 247 15.66 -0.29 35.89
C VAL A 247 14.36 0.52 35.82
N ALA A 248 14.21 1.53 36.68
CA ALA A 248 13.04 2.40 36.68
C ALA A 248 12.88 3.25 35.41
N ASP A 249 13.98 3.56 34.69
CA ASP A 249 13.91 4.28 33.42
C ASP A 249 13.32 3.38 32.34
N PHE A 250 13.76 2.13 32.29
CA PHE A 250 13.23 1.12 31.39
C PHE A 250 11.77 0.78 31.71
N GLU A 251 11.40 0.61 32.99
CA GLU A 251 10.02 0.37 33.41
C GLU A 251 9.08 1.48 32.94
N ARG A 252 9.46 2.75 33.10
CA ARG A 252 8.67 3.90 32.58
C ARG A 252 8.50 3.87 31.07
N LEU A 253 9.51 3.46 30.33
CA LEU A 253 9.41 3.29 28.87
C LEU A 253 8.38 2.23 28.52
N ILE A 254 8.40 1.06 29.18
CA ILE A 254 7.45 -0.03 28.96
C ILE A 254 6.03 0.38 29.38
N GLU A 255 5.85 1.07 30.50
CA GLU A 255 4.55 1.60 30.93
C GLU A 255 3.96 2.56 29.88
N ARG A 256 4.78 3.48 29.37
CA ARG A 256 4.37 4.41 28.30
C ARG A 256 3.99 3.68 27.01
N LEU A 257 4.74 2.65 26.61
CA LEU A 257 4.41 1.80 25.47
C LEU A 257 3.08 1.08 25.69
N GLY A 258 2.85 0.54 26.88
CA GLY A 258 1.59 -0.08 27.27
C GLY A 258 0.40 0.87 27.18
N ALA A 259 0.56 2.09 27.66
CA ALA A 259 -0.47 3.15 27.58
C ALA A 259 -0.76 3.55 26.13
N LEU A 260 0.25 3.58 25.25
CA LEU A 260 0.09 3.92 23.84
C LEU A 260 -0.74 2.86 23.07
N ILE A 261 -0.54 1.57 23.37
CA ILE A 261 -1.30 0.47 22.74
C ILE A 261 -2.71 0.37 23.33
N GLY A 262 -2.86 0.65 24.63
CA GLY A 262 -4.16 0.68 25.30
C GLY A 262 -4.91 -0.66 25.26
N ASP A 263 -6.23 -0.60 25.07
CA ASP A 263 -7.14 -1.75 25.08
C ASP A 263 -6.90 -2.75 23.92
N GLY A 264 -6.16 -2.32 22.90
CA GLY A 264 -5.75 -3.22 21.79
C GLY A 264 -4.73 -4.28 22.19
N ARG A 265 -4.11 -4.19 23.39
CA ARG A 265 -2.99 -5.05 23.79
C ARG A 265 -3.35 -6.52 23.83
N GLU A 266 -4.43 -6.90 24.50
CA GLU A 266 -4.81 -8.32 24.65
C GLU A 266 -5.19 -8.97 23.30
N PRO A 267 -6.08 -8.40 22.47
CA PRO A 267 -6.39 -8.95 21.16
C PRO A 267 -5.16 -9.10 20.25
N LEU A 268 -4.24 -8.13 20.26
CA LEU A 268 -3.00 -8.18 19.48
C LEU A 268 -2.05 -9.26 19.98
N GLN A 269 -1.96 -9.45 21.30
CA GLN A 269 -1.15 -10.51 21.91
C GLN A 269 -1.68 -11.89 21.51
N GLU A 270 -2.99 -12.12 21.57
CA GLU A 270 -3.61 -13.38 21.14
C GLU A 270 -3.40 -13.63 19.64
N GLN A 271 -3.51 -12.59 18.80
CA GLN A 271 -3.24 -12.72 17.37
C GLN A 271 -1.78 -13.11 17.13
N CYS A 272 -0.84 -12.49 17.83
CA CYS A 272 0.58 -12.79 17.74
C CYS A 272 0.87 -14.24 18.19
N GLN A 273 0.22 -14.69 19.27
CA GLN A 273 0.35 -16.07 19.76
C GLN A 273 -0.09 -17.09 18.71
N ARG A 274 -1.25 -16.87 18.05
CA ARG A 274 -1.70 -17.73 16.94
C ARG A 274 -0.72 -17.78 15.78
N GLN A 275 -0.09 -16.64 15.45
CA GLN A 275 0.93 -16.60 14.40
C GLN A 275 2.17 -17.44 14.80
N PHE A 276 2.61 -17.36 16.06
CA PHE A 276 3.74 -18.16 16.55
C PHE A 276 3.44 -19.66 16.56
N GLU A 277 2.23 -20.04 16.94
CA GLU A 277 1.78 -21.44 16.89
C GLU A 277 1.80 -21.98 15.45
N ALA A 278 1.38 -21.17 14.48
CA ALA A 278 1.46 -21.53 13.07
C ALA A 278 2.90 -21.68 12.53
N LEU A 279 3.89 -20.99 13.15
CA LEU A 279 5.30 -21.17 12.79
C LEU A 279 5.88 -22.49 13.34
N VAL A 280 5.32 -23.00 14.43
CA VAL A 280 5.78 -24.24 15.09
C VAL A 280 5.08 -25.47 14.53
N SER A 281 3.83 -25.33 14.11
CA SER A 281 3.09 -26.39 13.42
C SER A 281 3.66 -26.60 12.01
N LYS A 282 4.89 -27.10 11.96
CA LYS A 282 5.42 -27.71 10.75
C LYS A 282 4.78 -29.08 10.66
N ASP A 283 3.89 -29.19 9.67
CA ASP A 283 3.79 -30.46 8.98
C ASP A 283 4.12 -30.26 7.51
N PRO A 284 4.79 -31.25 6.96
CA PRO A 284 5.57 -31.22 5.72
C PRO A 284 4.76 -31.01 4.48
#